data_60670c9cfe1bf5658d401b8cc92b267b
#
_entry.id   60670c9cfe1bf5658d401b8cc92b267b
#
_cell.length_a   1.000
_cell.length_b   1.000
_cell.length_c   1.000
_cell.angle_alpha   90.00
_cell.angle_beta   90.00
_cell.angle_gamma   90.00
#
_symmetry.space_group_name_H-M   'P 1'
#
loop_
_entity.id
_entity.type
_entity.pdbx_description
1 polymer ?
#
loop_
_entity_poly.entity_id
_entity_poly.type
_entity_poly.pdbx_seq_one_letter_code
_entity_poly.pdbx_strand_id
1 'polypeptide(L)' 'MVGFYKKLCAERGRNPEEDALHDFDACKRAIDQLKAEPRD' A
#
# COMPACT_ATOMS: atom_id res chain seq x y z
N MET A 1 -8.87 -1.56 5.73
CA MET A 1 -8.03 -1.03 4.63
C MET A 1 -6.59 -0.84 5.02
N VAL A 2 -6.33 -0.20 6.15
CA VAL A 2 -4.95 0.01 6.59
C VAL A 2 -4.22 -1.30 6.79
N GLY A 3 -4.88 -2.28 7.40
CA GLY A 3 -4.26 -3.59 7.61
C GLY A 3 -3.89 -4.28 6.31
N PHE A 4 -4.75 -4.18 5.30
CA PHE A 4 -4.46 -4.76 3.99
C PHE A 4 -3.29 -4.05 3.33
N TYR A 5 -3.25 -2.72 3.43
CA TYR A 5 -2.16 -1.94 2.87
C TYR A 5 -0.82 -2.33 3.48
N LYS A 6 -0.77 -2.43 4.80
CA LYS A 6 0.46 -2.83 5.49
C LYS A 6 0.91 -4.22 5.07
N LYS A 7 -0.01 -5.15 4.97
CA LYS A 7 0.31 -6.50 4.56
C LYS A 7 0.84 -6.53 3.14
N LEU A 8 0.20 -5.76 2.25
CA LEU A 8 0.62 -5.71 0.87
C LEU A 8 2.03 -5.12 0.74
N CYS A 9 2.34 -4.09 1.50
CA CYS A 9 3.67 -3.52 1.50
C CYS A 9 4.71 -4.53 1.98
N ALA A 10 4.39 -5.27 3.03
CA ALA A 10 5.30 -6.28 3.56
C ALA A 10 5.58 -7.37 2.52
N GLU A 11 4.55 -7.79 1.80
CA GLU A 11 4.72 -8.81 0.77
C GLU A 11 5.62 -8.35 -0.37
N ARG A 12 5.63 -7.05 -0.63
CA ARG A 12 6.40 -6.48 -1.72
C ARG A 12 7.73 -5.89 -1.25
N GLY A 13 8.05 -6.04 0.02
CA GLY A 13 9.31 -5.51 0.57
C GLY A 13 9.32 -4.00 0.64
N ARG A 14 8.16 -3.37 0.80
CA ARG A 14 8.05 -1.92 0.88
C ARG A 14 7.56 -1.50 2.25
N ASN A 15 7.93 -0.28 2.64
CA ASN A 15 7.44 0.28 3.89
C ASN A 15 6.16 1.08 3.64
N PRO A 16 5.11 0.89 4.45
CA PRO A 16 3.89 1.67 4.31
C PRO A 16 4.17 3.14 4.65
N GLU A 17 3.58 4.04 3.89
CA GLU A 17 3.74 5.47 4.12
C GLU A 17 2.75 5.94 5.18
N GLU A 18 3.22 6.82 6.07
CA GLU A 18 2.36 7.34 7.12
C GLU A 18 1.19 8.12 6.54
N ASP A 19 1.43 8.92 5.51
CA ASP A 19 0.37 9.69 4.88
C ASP A 19 -0.75 8.77 4.39
N ALA A 20 -0.40 7.63 3.82
CA ALA A 20 -1.39 6.66 3.36
C ALA A 20 -2.13 6.02 4.53
N LEU A 21 -1.50 5.94 5.70
CA LEU A 21 -2.15 5.36 6.88
C LEU A 21 -3.17 6.32 7.49
N HIS A 22 -2.99 7.62 7.28
CA HIS A 22 -3.88 8.64 7.85
C HIS A 22 -4.90 9.17 6.87
N ASP A 23 -4.70 8.93 5.58
CA ASP A 23 -5.58 9.43 4.52
C ASP A 23 -6.12 8.25 3.72
N PHE A 24 -7.43 8.08 3.75
CA PHE A 24 -8.08 6.97 3.05
C PHE A 24 -7.81 7.00 1.54
N ASP A 25 -7.90 8.17 0.94
CA ASP A 25 -7.66 8.30 -0.51
C ASP A 25 -6.21 7.97 -0.86
N ALA A 26 -5.27 8.45 -0.06
CA ALA A 26 -3.87 8.14 -0.28
C ALA A 26 -3.61 6.64 -0.13
N CYS A 27 -4.22 6.02 0.86
CA CYS A 27 -4.09 4.58 1.08
C CYS A 27 -4.63 3.81 -0.13
N LYS A 28 -5.79 4.20 -0.62
CA LYS A 28 -6.41 3.56 -1.78
C LYS A 28 -5.53 3.66 -3.01
N ARG A 29 -4.97 4.84 -3.24
CA ARG A 29 -4.08 5.06 -4.39
C ARG A 29 -2.80 4.24 -4.25
N ALA A 30 -2.25 4.18 -3.05
CA ALA A 30 -1.04 3.40 -2.81
C ALA A 30 -1.28 1.92 -3.06
N ILE A 31 -2.41 1.40 -2.62
CA ILE A 31 -2.77 0.01 -2.86
C ILE A 31 -2.90 -0.25 -4.36
N ASP A 32 -3.56 0.67 -5.06
CA ASP A 32 -3.75 0.54 -6.49
C ASP A 32 -2.40 0.48 -7.23
N GLN A 33 -1.47 1.36 -6.83
CA GLN A 33 -0.14 1.37 -7.43
C GLN A 33 0.61 0.07 -7.15
N LEU A 34 0.52 -0.43 -5.93
CA LEU A 34 1.18 -1.68 -5.58
C LEU A 34 0.63 -2.86 -6.39
N LYS A 35 -0.68 -2.87 -6.60
CA LYS A 35 -1.31 -3.94 -7.37
C LYS A 35 -0.96 -3.84 -8.86
N ALA A 36 -0.68 -2.64 -9.33
CA ALA A 36 -0.31 -2.43 -10.73
C ALA A 36 1.16 -2.75 -11.00
N GLU A 37 1.99 -2.85 -9.98
CA GLU A 37 3.40 -3.18 -10.16
C GLU A 37 3.56 -4.60 -10.66
N PRO A 38 4.49 -4.82 -11.59
CA PRO A 38 4.73 -6.17 -12.10
C PRO A 38 5.33 -7.06 -11.00
N ARG A 39 4.94 -8.31 -11.01
CA ARG A 39 5.53 -9.30 -10.13
C ARG A 39 6.72 -9.94 -10.85
N ASP A 40 7.77 -10.14 -10.11
CA ASP A 40 8.90 -10.90 -10.63
C ASP A 40 8.73 -12.37 -10.40
#